data_4579b296c043acd14b282c9858b6c324
#
_entry.id   4579b296c043acd14b282c9858b6c324
#
_cell.length_a   1.000
_cell.length_b   1.000
_cell.length_c   1.000
_cell.angle_alpha   90.00
_cell.angle_beta   90.00
_cell.angle_gamma   90.00
#
_symmetry.space_group_name_H-M   'P 1'
#
loop_
_entity.id
_entity.type
_entity.pdbx_description
1 polymer ?
#
loop_
_entity_poly.entity_id
_entity_poly.type
_entity_poly.pdbx_seq_one_letter_code
_entity_poly.pdbx_strand_id
1 'polypeptide(L)'
;MQIPKKIKVGTKTYAIIQVKKARTKNTLAAIDYTHGIIWMATHDEQGNKLSNEEMSDTFWHELTHAVLHDMNHVMCYDEKFVTAFANRLSYAVDSAQL
;
A
#
# COMPACT_ATOMS: atom_id res chain seq x y z
N MET A 1 0.43 6.09 10.97
CA MET A 1 1.87 5.81 10.84
C MET A 1 2.51 6.73 9.81
N GLN A 2 3.80 6.89 9.87
CA GLN A 2 4.52 7.62 8.84
C GLN A 2 4.84 6.68 7.68
N ILE A 3 4.58 7.14 6.45
CA ILE A 3 4.83 6.32 5.26
C ILE A 3 6.34 6.30 4.97
N PRO A 4 6.97 5.13 4.90
CA PRO A 4 8.41 5.07 4.63
C PRO A 4 8.71 5.41 3.17
N LYS A 5 9.97 5.79 2.91
CA LYS A 5 10.44 6.04 1.54
C LYS A 5 10.81 4.75 0.82
N LYS A 6 11.16 3.73 1.56
CA LYS A 6 11.44 2.39 1.02
C LYS A 6 11.22 1.34 2.08
N ILE A 7 10.95 0.11 1.64
CA ILE A 7 10.73 -1.01 2.54
C ILE A 7 11.25 -2.28 1.86
N LYS A 8 11.80 -3.18 2.65
CA LYS A 8 12.30 -4.46 2.14
C LYS A 8 11.30 -5.57 2.44
N VAL A 9 10.92 -6.32 1.41
CA VAL A 9 10.02 -7.47 1.53
C VAL A 9 10.77 -8.68 0.97
N GLY A 10 11.10 -9.62 1.84
CA GLY A 10 11.98 -10.72 1.45
C GLY A 10 13.33 -10.18 1.05
N THR A 11 13.78 -10.49 -0.16
CA THR A 11 15.05 -10.00 -0.70
C THR A 11 14.87 -8.76 -1.56
N LYS A 12 13.63 -8.30 -1.78
CA LYS A 12 13.34 -7.21 -2.69
C LYS A 12 13.08 -5.91 -1.93
N THR A 13 13.69 -4.83 -2.38
CA THR A 13 13.44 -3.49 -1.84
C THR A 13 12.44 -2.76 -2.73
N TYR A 14 11.41 -2.19 -2.12
CA TYR A 14 10.41 -1.37 -2.80
C TYR A 14 10.64 0.09 -2.43
N ALA A 15 10.71 0.96 -3.42
CA ALA A 15 10.65 2.40 -3.22
C ALA A 15 9.17 2.80 -3.14
N ILE A 16 8.82 3.63 -2.17
CA ILE A 16 7.46 4.17 -2.06
C ILE A 16 7.50 5.59 -2.59
N ILE A 17 6.82 5.82 -3.72
CA ILE A 17 6.80 7.12 -4.38
C ILE A 17 5.41 7.71 -4.24
N GLN A 18 5.35 8.85 -3.56
CA GLN A 18 4.09 9.59 -3.39
C GLN A 18 3.95 10.58 -4.54
N VAL A 19 2.78 10.55 -5.19
CA VAL A 19 2.46 11.45 -6.29
C VAL A 19 1.14 12.13 -5.98
N LYS A 20 0.97 13.34 -6.49
CA LYS A 20 -0.25 14.12 -6.20
C LYS A 20 -1.49 13.47 -6.77
N LYS A 21 -1.35 12.78 -7.91
CA LYS A 21 -2.47 12.19 -8.64
C LYS A 21 -2.20 10.72 -8.91
N ALA A 22 -3.22 9.88 -8.77
CA ALA A 22 -3.10 8.46 -9.08
C ALA A 22 -2.70 8.24 -10.54
N ARG A 23 -1.84 7.28 -10.78
CA ARG A 23 -1.39 6.93 -12.14
C ARG A 23 -2.46 6.22 -12.93
N THR A 24 -3.36 5.51 -12.24
CA THR A 24 -4.42 4.72 -12.84
C THR A 24 -5.76 5.23 -12.34
N LYS A 25 -6.72 5.36 -13.25
CA LYS A 25 -8.07 5.79 -12.91
C LYS A 25 -8.69 4.86 -11.86
N ASN A 26 -9.33 5.44 -10.87
CA ASN A 26 -10.04 4.75 -9.79
C ASN A 26 -9.14 3.95 -8.85
N THR A 27 -7.82 4.17 -8.89
CA THR A 27 -6.90 3.56 -7.92
C THR A 27 -6.06 4.62 -7.25
N LEU A 28 -5.93 4.54 -5.93
CA LEU A 28 -5.10 5.47 -5.15
C LEU A 28 -3.66 5.00 -5.07
N ALA A 29 -3.37 3.77 -5.48
CA ALA A 29 -2.02 3.24 -5.46
C ALA A 29 -1.86 2.14 -6.50
N ALA A 30 -0.62 1.83 -6.81
CA ALA A 30 -0.26 0.75 -7.71
C ALA A 30 1.09 0.19 -7.31
N ILE A 31 1.34 -1.08 -7.62
CA ILE A 31 2.60 -1.73 -7.31
C ILE A 31 3.22 -2.26 -8.61
N ASP A 32 4.52 -2.02 -8.75
CA ASP A 32 5.33 -2.57 -9.84
C ASP A 32 6.30 -3.57 -9.22
N TYR A 33 5.95 -4.85 -9.34
CA TYR A 33 6.76 -5.92 -8.75
C TYR A 33 8.11 -6.07 -9.45
N THR A 34 8.16 -5.78 -10.74
CA THR A 34 9.38 -5.93 -11.53
C THR A 34 10.44 -4.91 -11.11
N HIS A 35 10.04 -3.67 -10.96
CA HIS A 35 10.97 -2.57 -10.65
C HIS A 35 11.04 -2.23 -9.16
N GLY A 36 10.20 -2.87 -8.33
CA GLY A 36 10.20 -2.63 -6.90
C GLY A 36 9.73 -1.22 -6.56
N ILE A 37 8.58 -0.82 -7.06
CA ILE A 37 8.01 0.51 -6.80
C ILE A 37 6.57 0.36 -6.34
N ILE A 38 6.22 1.10 -5.28
CA ILE A 38 4.85 1.29 -4.85
C ILE A 38 4.53 2.77 -5.07
N TRP A 39 3.55 3.04 -5.95
CA TRP A 39 3.08 4.39 -6.22
C TRP A 39 1.88 4.68 -5.34
N MET A 40 1.87 5.82 -4.66
CA MET A 40 0.74 6.23 -3.80
C MET A 40 0.32 7.64 -4.15
N ALA A 41 -0.98 7.84 -4.39
CA ALA A 41 -1.53 9.17 -4.55
C ALA A 41 -1.67 9.85 -3.18
N THR A 42 -1.43 11.15 -3.13
CA THR A 42 -1.65 11.95 -1.91
C THR A 42 -3.02 12.64 -1.93
N HIS A 43 -3.68 12.67 -3.08
CA HIS A 43 -4.96 13.33 -3.28
C HIS A 43 -5.91 12.40 -4.03
N ASP A 44 -7.22 12.57 -3.81
CA ASP A 44 -8.25 11.82 -4.51
C ASP A 44 -8.52 12.42 -5.90
N GLU A 45 -9.47 11.84 -6.64
CA GLU A 45 -9.82 12.27 -7.99
C GLU A 45 -10.38 13.69 -8.02
N GLN A 46 -10.98 14.15 -6.94
CA GLN A 46 -11.53 15.50 -6.80
C GLN A 46 -10.48 16.52 -6.34
N GLY A 47 -9.25 16.10 -6.14
CA GLY A 47 -8.17 16.97 -5.70
C GLY A 47 -8.11 17.20 -4.19
N ASN A 48 -8.87 16.46 -3.41
CA ASN A 48 -8.84 16.55 -1.95
C ASN A 48 -7.69 15.73 -1.40
N LYS A 49 -6.95 16.32 -0.47
CA LYS A 49 -5.84 15.61 0.17
C LYS A 49 -6.35 14.43 1.00
N LEU A 50 -5.74 13.28 0.83
CA LEU A 50 -6.07 12.09 1.59
C LEU A 50 -5.65 12.25 3.05
N SER A 51 -6.44 11.70 3.96
CA SER A 51 -6.12 11.69 5.39
C SER A 51 -4.93 10.76 5.67
N ASN A 52 -4.31 10.91 6.84
CA ASN A 52 -3.26 10.01 7.27
C ASN A 52 -3.77 8.56 7.36
N GLU A 53 -5.01 8.39 7.80
CA GLU A 53 -5.63 7.06 7.88
C GLU A 53 -5.79 6.44 6.49
N GLU A 54 -6.29 7.20 5.52
CA GLU A 54 -6.42 6.73 4.14
C GLU A 54 -5.07 6.38 3.53
N MET A 55 -4.05 7.20 3.77
CA MET A 55 -2.69 6.94 3.30
C MET A 55 -2.13 5.65 3.92
N SER A 56 -2.34 5.48 5.22
CA SER A 56 -1.90 4.28 5.93
C SER A 56 -2.57 3.02 5.38
N ASP A 57 -3.90 3.05 5.21
CA ASP A 57 -4.65 1.93 4.67
C ASP A 57 -4.17 1.56 3.27
N THR A 58 -3.93 2.56 2.43
CA THR A 58 -3.44 2.36 1.07
C THR A 58 -2.05 1.73 1.07
N PHE A 59 -1.17 2.22 1.94
CA PHE A 59 0.17 1.65 2.07
C PHE A 59 0.13 0.18 2.48
N TRP A 60 -0.65 -0.15 3.52
CA TRP A 60 -0.77 -1.53 3.99
C TRP A 60 -1.39 -2.46 2.95
N HIS A 61 -2.32 -1.93 2.14
CA HIS A 61 -2.92 -2.68 1.04
C HIS A 61 -1.83 -3.11 0.03
N GLU A 62 -1.02 -2.16 -0.42
CA GLU A 62 0.05 -2.46 -1.38
C GLU A 62 1.16 -3.31 -0.76
N LEU A 63 1.49 -3.07 0.51
CA LEU A 63 2.46 -3.89 1.22
C LEU A 63 1.98 -5.35 1.33
N THR A 64 0.69 -5.55 1.57
CA THR A 64 0.11 -6.89 1.63
C THR A 64 0.28 -7.61 0.29
N HIS A 65 0.01 -6.92 -0.83
CA HIS A 65 0.29 -7.48 -2.16
C HIS A 65 1.77 -7.87 -2.30
N ALA A 66 2.67 -7.01 -1.88
CA ALA A 66 4.11 -7.28 -2.00
C ALA A 66 4.53 -8.51 -1.19
N VAL A 67 4.02 -8.65 0.03
CA VAL A 67 4.33 -9.80 0.89
C VAL A 67 3.78 -11.09 0.28
N LEU A 68 2.53 -11.08 -0.15
CA LEU A 68 1.92 -12.27 -0.76
C LEU A 68 2.61 -12.65 -2.07
N HIS A 69 3.03 -11.65 -2.85
CA HIS A 69 3.79 -11.88 -4.08
C HIS A 69 5.14 -12.54 -3.78
N ASP A 70 5.85 -12.04 -2.75
CA ASP A 70 7.12 -12.63 -2.32
C ASP A 70 6.96 -14.09 -1.89
N MET A 71 5.84 -14.40 -1.24
CA MET A 71 5.50 -15.77 -0.82
C MET A 71 4.99 -16.64 -1.96
N ASN A 72 4.78 -16.06 -3.14
CA ASN A 72 4.10 -16.73 -4.26
C ASN A 72 2.75 -17.31 -3.83
N HIS A 73 2.00 -16.54 -3.04
CA HIS A 73 0.77 -16.98 -2.41
C HIS A 73 -0.43 -16.78 -3.35
N VAL A 74 -1.34 -17.75 -3.38
CA VAL A 74 -2.50 -17.73 -4.26
C VAL A 74 -3.43 -16.54 -4.02
N MET A 75 -3.43 -15.98 -2.81
CA MET A 75 -4.29 -14.84 -2.45
C MET A 75 -3.74 -13.49 -2.88
N CYS A 76 -2.56 -13.44 -3.51
CA CYS A 76 -1.90 -12.17 -3.89
C CYS A 76 -2.81 -11.27 -4.74
N TYR A 77 -3.63 -11.84 -5.61
CA TYR A 77 -4.52 -11.08 -6.48
C TYR A 77 -5.99 -11.13 -6.07
N ASP A 78 -6.27 -11.63 -4.88
CA ASP A 78 -7.63 -11.62 -4.32
C ASP A 78 -7.85 -10.29 -3.59
N GLU A 79 -8.44 -9.31 -4.29
CA GLU A 79 -8.64 -7.97 -3.75
C GLU A 79 -9.51 -7.95 -2.50
N LYS A 80 -10.50 -8.83 -2.41
CA LYS A 80 -11.36 -8.91 -1.23
C LYS A 80 -10.55 -9.34 0.01
N PHE A 81 -9.72 -10.35 -0.14
CA PHE A 81 -8.84 -10.80 0.94
C PHE A 81 -7.82 -9.73 1.31
N VAL A 82 -7.13 -9.17 0.31
CA VAL A 82 -6.08 -8.17 0.54
C VAL A 82 -6.66 -6.94 1.26
N THR A 83 -7.81 -6.46 0.81
CA THR A 83 -8.47 -5.30 1.43
C THR A 83 -8.81 -5.58 2.89
N ALA A 84 -9.43 -6.74 3.17
CA ALA A 84 -9.83 -7.09 4.54
C ALA A 84 -8.63 -7.26 5.45
N PHE A 85 -7.60 -7.96 4.98
CA PHE A 85 -6.39 -8.21 5.76
C PHE A 85 -5.62 -6.92 6.04
N ALA A 86 -5.37 -6.13 5.00
CA ALA A 86 -4.60 -4.89 5.12
C ALA A 86 -5.28 -3.87 6.02
N ASN A 87 -6.60 -3.73 5.91
CA ASN A 87 -7.37 -2.82 6.75
C ASN A 87 -7.22 -3.17 8.22
N ARG A 88 -7.37 -4.45 8.55
CA ARG A 88 -7.25 -4.91 9.93
C ARG A 88 -5.83 -4.76 10.47
N LEU A 89 -4.84 -5.03 9.63
CA LEU A 89 -3.43 -4.91 10.03
C LEU A 89 -3.06 -3.46 10.26
N SER A 90 -3.47 -2.56 9.37
CA SER A 90 -3.27 -1.12 9.51
C SER A 90 -3.84 -0.61 10.83
N TYR A 91 -5.08 -0.98 11.11
CA TYR A 91 -5.76 -0.58 12.34
C TYR A 91 -5.05 -1.12 13.58
N ALA A 92 -4.66 -2.40 13.55
CA ALA A 92 -3.98 -3.02 14.68
C ALA A 92 -2.65 -2.32 15.00
N VAL A 93 -1.85 -2.02 13.97
CA VAL A 93 -0.57 -1.33 14.14
C VAL A 93 -0.77 0.09 14.66
N ASP A 94 -1.72 0.83 14.08
CA ASP A 94 -1.97 2.22 14.49
C ASP A 94 -2.53 2.32 15.91
N SER A 95 -3.23 1.30 16.38
CA SER A 95 -3.78 1.27 17.75
C SER A 95 -2.82 0.68 18.78
N ALA A 96 -1.68 0.15 18.35
CA ALA A 96 -0.73 -0.48 19.27
C ALA A 96 -0.17 0.53 20.25
N GLN A 97 -0.08 0.12 21.52
CA GLN A 97 0.52 0.90 22.59
C GLN A 97 1.86 0.27 22.96
N LEU A 98 2.89 1.10 22.99
CA LEU A 98 4.24 0.67 23.33
C LEU A 98 4.59 0.95 24.79
#